data_073f9eb0997e53d0916e0dff0fe9b5ed
#
_entry.id   073f9eb0997e53d0916e0dff0fe9b5ed
#
_cell.length_a   1.000
_cell.length_b   1.000
_cell.length_c   1.000
_cell.angle_alpha   90.00
_cell.angle_beta   90.00
_cell.angle_gamma   90.00
#
_symmetry.space_group_name_H-M   'P 1'
#
loop_
_entity.id
_entity.type
_entity.pdbx_description
1 polymer ?
#
loop_
_entity_poly.entity_id
_entity_poly.type
_entity_poly.pdbx_seq_one_letter_code
_entity_poly.pdbx_strand_id
1 'polypeptide(L)'
;MAIARLSVKVGKAGKAAPHAEYIDRDEEKKKKEEQAKTDLEHSDYGNMPKWAEHNPINFWQAADLYERKNGSTYREYEIALPREMNAEQRLELVEDFIQSEIGSKYPYQFAIHNPKAMDGKDQPHVHLMFNERLQDGIERDPEQYFKRYNGKNPERGGAKKDNTGKSYQERKTDIKDLRQRWADLCNSHLEKHQLDSRIDMRSYKEQGIDKEPEKKLLPSQAKDPEIREALQQSRTAYKGVVSGNGKYSTLRIFTPTSFNDIQHGIFA
;
A
#
# COMPACT_ATOMS: atom_id res chain seq x y z
N MET A 1 9.12 -17.05 2.29
CA MET A 1 7.66 -16.90 2.06
C MET A 1 7.41 -15.42 1.84
N ALA A 2 6.91 -15.07 0.69
CA ALA A 2 6.57 -13.68 0.36
C ALA A 2 5.45 -13.16 1.27
N ILE A 3 5.47 -11.86 1.59
CA ILE A 3 4.49 -11.25 2.49
C ILE A 3 3.29 -10.79 1.67
N ALA A 4 2.11 -11.35 1.95
CA ALA A 4 0.86 -10.97 1.32
C ALA A 4 0.22 -9.79 2.09
N ARG A 5 0.46 -8.55 1.63
CA ARG A 5 -0.14 -7.34 2.20
C ARG A 5 -0.47 -6.33 1.12
N LEU A 6 -1.74 -5.91 1.07
CA LEU A 6 -2.21 -4.77 0.28
C LEU A 6 -3.16 -3.95 1.15
N SER A 7 -2.80 -2.70 1.38
CA SER A 7 -3.59 -1.71 2.14
C SER A 7 -4.07 -0.62 1.21
N VAL A 8 -5.32 -0.19 1.40
CA VAL A 8 -5.91 0.94 0.65
C VAL A 8 -6.12 2.10 1.61
N LYS A 9 -5.54 3.25 1.29
CA LYS A 9 -5.69 4.50 2.05
C LYS A 9 -6.37 5.56 1.19
N VAL A 10 -6.93 6.57 1.84
CA VAL A 10 -7.59 7.71 1.18
C VAL A 10 -7.11 9.00 1.81
N GLY A 11 -6.58 9.91 1.01
CA GLY A 11 -6.12 11.22 1.44
C GLY A 11 -7.21 12.28 1.35
N LYS A 12 -7.15 13.24 2.27
CA LYS A 12 -7.99 14.44 2.31
C LYS A 12 -7.18 15.66 1.85
N ALA A 13 -7.87 16.75 1.55
CA ALA A 13 -7.26 18.02 1.19
C ALA A 13 -6.15 18.44 2.19
N GLY A 14 -5.06 18.97 1.69
CA GLY A 14 -3.86 19.33 2.43
C GLY A 14 -2.93 18.16 2.77
N LYS A 15 -3.17 16.98 2.22
CA LYS A 15 -2.35 15.78 2.48
C LYS A 15 -1.71 15.19 1.23
N ALA A 16 -2.13 15.59 0.02
CA ALA A 16 -1.66 14.98 -1.20
C ALA A 16 -0.21 15.38 -1.53
N ALA A 17 0.08 16.67 -1.63
CA ALA A 17 1.43 17.14 -1.94
C ALA A 17 2.47 16.73 -0.88
N PRO A 18 2.25 16.91 0.44
CA PRO A 18 3.20 16.45 1.45
C PRO A 18 3.43 14.93 1.43
N HIS A 19 2.40 14.14 1.06
CA HIS A 19 2.54 12.70 0.97
C HIS A 19 3.30 12.28 -0.29
N ALA A 20 3.03 12.91 -1.43
CA ALA A 20 3.75 12.68 -2.68
C ALA A 20 5.26 12.98 -2.53
N GLU A 21 5.62 14.12 -1.93
CA GLU A 21 7.00 14.45 -1.59
C GLU A 21 7.64 13.44 -0.61
N TYR A 22 6.85 12.96 0.36
CA TYR A 22 7.34 11.96 1.32
C TYR A 22 7.67 10.63 0.68
N ILE A 23 6.82 10.12 -0.22
CA ILE A 23 7.07 8.84 -0.89
C ILE A 23 8.21 8.93 -1.91
N ASP A 24 8.34 10.08 -2.59
CA ASP A 24 9.39 10.32 -3.58
C ASP A 24 10.77 10.56 -2.94
N ARG A 25 10.84 10.78 -1.63
CA ARG A 25 12.10 11.07 -0.92
C ARG A 25 12.83 12.29 -1.50
N ASP A 26 12.09 13.34 -1.87
CA ASP A 26 12.63 14.55 -2.51
C ASP A 26 13.98 15.00 -1.94
N GLU A 27 14.96 15.16 -2.83
CA GLU A 27 16.36 15.47 -2.51
C GLU A 27 16.53 16.80 -1.75
N GLU A 28 15.64 17.78 -1.93
CA GLU A 28 15.74 19.06 -1.22
C GLU A 28 15.48 18.93 0.28
N LYS A 29 14.66 17.96 0.70
CA LYS A 29 14.42 17.64 2.12
C LYS A 29 15.52 16.76 2.71
N LYS A 30 16.21 15.96 1.90
CA LYS A 30 17.35 15.12 2.33
C LYS A 30 18.53 15.94 2.85
N LYS A 31 18.75 17.16 2.34
CA LYS A 31 19.86 18.05 2.78
C LYS A 31 19.71 18.56 4.22
N LYS A 32 18.53 18.43 4.85
CA LYS A 32 18.28 18.87 6.24
C LYS A 32 18.34 17.75 7.26
N GLU A 33 18.29 16.51 6.84
CA GLU A 33 18.40 15.33 7.70
C GLU A 33 19.71 14.60 7.34
N GLU A 34 20.72 14.65 8.22
CA GLU A 34 22.05 14.05 8.04
C GLU A 34 22.06 12.51 7.82
N GLN A 35 20.90 11.86 7.80
CA GLN A 35 20.72 10.47 7.39
C GLN A 35 19.67 10.42 6.29
N ALA A 36 20.10 10.62 5.05
CA ALA A 36 19.28 10.32 3.89
C ALA A 36 18.77 8.87 4.01
N LYS A 37 17.45 8.70 4.02
CA LYS A 37 16.86 7.35 3.90
C LYS A 37 17.19 6.82 2.52
N THR A 38 18.20 5.95 2.45
CA THR A 38 18.69 5.32 1.21
C THR A 38 17.83 4.12 0.78
N ASP A 39 16.57 4.07 1.24
CA ASP A 39 15.66 2.95 1.01
C ASP A 39 14.78 3.10 -0.25
N LEU A 40 14.88 4.21 -0.97
CA LEU A 40 14.19 4.38 -2.26
C LEU A 40 14.92 3.58 -3.35
N GLU A 41 14.22 2.63 -3.97
CA GLU A 41 14.73 1.85 -5.11
C GLU A 41 14.34 2.49 -6.44
N HIS A 42 13.10 2.99 -6.56
CA HIS A 42 12.59 3.61 -7.78
C HIS A 42 11.40 4.52 -7.47
N SER A 43 11.23 5.59 -8.26
CA SER A 43 10.01 6.41 -8.28
C SER A 43 9.71 6.88 -9.69
N ASP A 44 8.41 6.95 -10.04
CA ASP A 44 7.95 7.46 -11.32
C ASP A 44 6.47 7.89 -11.21
N TYR A 45 5.97 8.54 -12.27
CA TYR A 45 4.60 9.02 -12.35
C TYR A 45 4.07 8.96 -13.78
N GLY A 46 2.74 9.03 -13.94
CA GLY A 46 2.14 9.01 -15.25
C GLY A 46 0.74 9.60 -15.29
N ASN A 47 0.23 9.77 -16.53
CA ASN A 47 -1.11 10.28 -16.82
C ASN A 47 -1.38 11.67 -16.24
N MET A 48 -0.37 12.48 -16.00
CA MET A 48 -0.57 13.84 -15.51
C MET A 48 -1.21 14.71 -16.59
N PRO A 49 -2.13 15.65 -16.23
CA PRO A 49 -2.59 16.65 -17.18
C PRO A 49 -1.42 17.55 -17.61
N LYS A 50 -1.51 18.19 -18.78
CA LYS A 50 -0.43 18.98 -19.38
C LYS A 50 0.23 19.98 -18.42
N TRP A 51 -0.55 20.63 -17.57
CA TRP A 51 -0.02 21.61 -16.61
C TRP A 51 0.79 20.99 -15.46
N ALA A 52 0.78 19.66 -15.31
CA ALA A 52 1.58 18.92 -14.33
C ALA A 52 2.49 17.86 -14.97
N GLU A 53 2.55 17.77 -16.29
CA GLU A 53 3.27 16.73 -17.04
C GLU A 53 4.76 16.62 -16.66
N HIS A 54 5.41 17.76 -16.37
CA HIS A 54 6.85 17.80 -16.05
C HIS A 54 7.13 17.85 -14.53
N ASN A 55 6.10 18.02 -13.70
CA ASN A 55 6.25 18.05 -12.25
C ASN A 55 4.96 17.54 -11.58
N PRO A 56 4.92 16.28 -11.11
CA PRO A 56 3.74 15.69 -10.50
C PRO A 56 3.30 16.40 -9.21
N ILE A 57 4.22 17.09 -8.52
CA ILE A 57 3.87 17.87 -7.31
C ILE A 57 2.85 18.96 -7.61
N ASN A 58 2.92 19.58 -8.78
CA ASN A 58 1.91 20.57 -9.20
C ASN A 58 0.49 19.98 -9.19
N PHE A 59 0.35 18.71 -9.62
CA PHE A 59 -0.94 18.02 -9.59
C PHE A 59 -1.46 17.82 -8.16
N TRP A 60 -0.59 17.38 -7.26
CA TRP A 60 -0.96 17.10 -5.89
C TRP A 60 -1.25 18.39 -5.10
N GLN A 61 -0.51 19.47 -5.36
CA GLN A 61 -0.80 20.80 -4.80
C GLN A 61 -2.16 21.31 -5.29
N ALA A 62 -2.47 21.18 -6.58
CA ALA A 62 -3.76 21.56 -7.13
C ALA A 62 -4.90 20.71 -6.55
N ALA A 63 -4.67 19.40 -6.34
CA ALA A 63 -5.63 18.52 -5.66
C ALA A 63 -5.92 18.99 -4.23
N ASP A 64 -4.90 19.38 -3.47
CA ASP A 64 -5.07 19.89 -2.12
C ASP A 64 -5.76 21.26 -2.06
N LEU A 65 -5.53 22.11 -3.06
CA LEU A 65 -6.08 23.46 -3.10
C LEU A 65 -7.54 23.50 -3.60
N TYR A 66 -7.86 22.73 -4.64
CA TYR A 66 -9.12 22.86 -5.38
C TYR A 66 -10.11 21.73 -5.15
N GLU A 67 -9.71 20.56 -4.59
CA GLU A 67 -10.69 19.51 -4.29
C GLU A 67 -11.63 19.98 -3.16
N ARG A 68 -12.86 19.55 -3.21
CA ARG A 68 -13.87 19.90 -2.21
C ARG A 68 -13.44 19.45 -0.82
N LYS A 69 -13.77 20.24 0.21
CA LYS A 69 -13.40 20.02 1.63
C LYS A 69 -13.60 18.55 2.10
N ASN A 70 -14.67 17.90 1.64
CA ASN A 70 -14.99 16.50 1.98
C ASN A 70 -14.57 15.51 0.87
N GLY A 71 -13.88 15.98 -0.18
CA GLY A 71 -13.41 15.15 -1.27
C GLY A 71 -12.10 14.40 -0.89
N SER A 72 -11.88 13.26 -1.52
CA SER A 72 -10.59 12.58 -1.47
C SER A 72 -9.68 13.23 -2.52
N THR A 73 -8.46 13.61 -2.14
CA THR A 73 -7.45 14.16 -3.04
C THR A 73 -6.65 13.06 -3.71
N TYR A 74 -6.46 11.94 -3.03
CA TYR A 74 -5.82 10.73 -3.59
C TYR A 74 -6.34 9.46 -2.94
N ARG A 75 -6.09 8.36 -3.62
CA ARG A 75 -6.11 7.01 -3.07
C ARG A 75 -4.71 6.45 -3.17
N GLU A 76 -4.33 5.62 -2.19
CA GLU A 76 -3.04 4.97 -2.19
C GLU A 76 -3.21 3.46 -2.01
N TYR A 77 -2.47 2.70 -2.80
CA TYR A 77 -2.21 1.30 -2.55
C TYR A 77 -0.80 1.16 -1.97
N GLU A 78 -0.71 0.70 -0.73
CA GLU A 78 0.56 0.32 -0.10
C GLU A 78 0.64 -1.21 -0.15
N ILE A 79 1.59 -1.73 -0.91
CA ILE A 79 1.67 -3.15 -1.24
C ILE A 79 3.05 -3.69 -0.91
N ALA A 80 3.11 -4.78 -0.13
CA ALA A 80 4.36 -5.50 0.09
C ALA A 80 4.80 -6.24 -1.17
N LEU A 81 6.07 -6.10 -1.52
CA LEU A 81 6.69 -6.79 -2.65
C LEU A 81 7.46 -8.03 -2.18
N PRO A 82 7.62 -9.06 -3.03
CA PRO A 82 8.42 -10.24 -2.70
C PRO A 82 9.88 -9.88 -2.43
N ARG A 83 10.41 -10.31 -1.31
CA ARG A 83 11.82 -10.15 -0.94
C ARG A 83 12.75 -10.93 -1.85
N GLU A 84 12.25 -12.02 -2.41
CA GLU A 84 12.95 -12.95 -3.28
C GLU A 84 13.27 -12.35 -4.66
N MET A 85 12.51 -11.32 -5.06
CA MET A 85 12.74 -10.57 -6.30
C MET A 85 13.88 -9.56 -6.11
N ASN A 86 14.68 -9.36 -7.16
CA ASN A 86 15.61 -8.23 -7.25
C ASN A 86 14.87 -6.92 -7.59
N ALA A 87 15.58 -5.78 -7.63
CA ALA A 87 14.97 -4.48 -7.88
C ALA A 87 14.28 -4.38 -9.26
N GLU A 88 14.91 -4.93 -10.30
CA GLU A 88 14.36 -4.92 -11.66
C GLU A 88 13.08 -5.74 -11.76
N GLN A 89 13.05 -6.92 -11.15
CA GLN A 89 11.87 -7.80 -11.11
C GLN A 89 10.72 -7.17 -10.31
N ARG A 90 11.03 -6.43 -9.24
CA ARG A 90 10.03 -5.68 -8.47
C ARG A 90 9.45 -4.53 -9.27
N LEU A 91 10.30 -3.80 -10.01
CA LEU A 91 9.86 -2.72 -10.87
C LEU A 91 8.92 -3.25 -11.96
N GLU A 92 9.32 -4.31 -12.68
CA GLU A 92 8.49 -4.95 -13.71
C GLU A 92 7.12 -5.37 -13.16
N LEU A 93 7.07 -6.01 -12.00
CA LEU A 93 5.81 -6.41 -11.33
C LEU A 93 4.93 -5.19 -11.02
N VAL A 94 5.52 -4.09 -10.53
CA VAL A 94 4.79 -2.86 -10.19
C VAL A 94 4.27 -2.17 -11.44
N GLU A 95 5.05 -2.08 -12.51
CA GLU A 95 4.63 -1.49 -13.79
C GLU A 95 3.47 -2.28 -14.42
N ASP A 96 3.52 -3.60 -14.43
CA ASP A 96 2.43 -4.46 -14.91
C ASP A 96 1.17 -4.29 -14.06
N PHE A 97 1.31 -4.14 -12.74
CA PHE A 97 0.18 -3.85 -11.87
C PHE A 97 -0.42 -2.47 -12.14
N ILE A 98 0.41 -1.44 -12.31
CA ILE A 98 -0.04 -0.09 -12.68
C ILE A 98 -0.77 -0.13 -14.03
N GLN A 99 -0.22 -0.82 -15.02
CA GLN A 99 -0.85 -0.95 -16.33
C GLN A 99 -2.22 -1.63 -16.23
N SER A 100 -2.37 -2.65 -15.38
CA SER A 100 -3.64 -3.39 -15.24
C SER A 100 -4.70 -2.61 -14.46
N GLU A 101 -4.34 -1.95 -13.36
CA GLU A 101 -5.29 -1.32 -12.44
C GLU A 101 -5.52 0.17 -12.74
N ILE A 102 -4.49 0.88 -13.15
CA ILE A 102 -4.51 2.31 -13.45
C ILE A 102 -4.65 2.54 -14.97
N GLY A 103 -3.78 1.90 -15.77
CA GLY A 103 -3.71 2.09 -17.21
C GLY A 103 -3.59 3.58 -17.57
N SER A 104 -4.41 4.03 -18.50
CA SER A 104 -4.51 5.46 -18.90
C SER A 104 -5.60 6.24 -18.14
N LYS A 105 -6.25 5.64 -17.13
CA LYS A 105 -7.46 6.22 -16.52
C LYS A 105 -7.18 7.36 -15.54
N TYR A 106 -6.14 7.22 -14.71
CA TYR A 106 -5.92 8.09 -13.57
C TYR A 106 -4.51 8.67 -13.55
N PRO A 107 -4.35 9.96 -13.16
CA PRO A 107 -3.03 10.48 -12.77
C PRO A 107 -2.50 9.72 -11.57
N TYR A 108 -1.24 9.31 -11.62
CA TYR A 108 -0.60 8.52 -10.56
C TYR A 108 0.86 8.91 -10.34
N GLN A 109 1.36 8.57 -9.16
CA GLN A 109 2.77 8.60 -8.79
C GLN A 109 3.04 7.38 -7.93
N PHE A 110 4.18 6.72 -8.11
CA PHE A 110 4.55 5.61 -7.25
C PHE A 110 6.01 5.69 -6.81
N ALA A 111 6.31 5.02 -5.71
CA ALA A 111 7.67 4.85 -5.23
C ALA A 111 7.84 3.45 -4.62
N ILE A 112 8.95 2.78 -4.95
CA ILE A 112 9.35 1.51 -4.38
C ILE A 112 10.41 1.78 -3.32
N HIS A 113 10.12 1.35 -2.09
CA HIS A 113 11.04 1.46 -0.96
C HIS A 113 11.48 0.08 -0.49
N ASN A 114 12.72 -0.02 -0.03
CA ASN A 114 13.26 -1.26 0.51
C ASN A 114 14.01 -1.05 1.85
N PRO A 115 13.32 -0.60 2.90
CA PRO A 115 13.91 -0.49 4.22
C PRO A 115 14.21 -1.86 4.83
N LYS A 116 15.02 -1.88 5.87
CA LYS A 116 15.20 -3.08 6.70
C LYS A 116 14.00 -3.27 7.64
N ALA A 117 13.49 -4.50 7.67
CA ALA A 117 12.47 -4.92 8.62
C ALA A 117 13.05 -5.17 10.03
N MET A 118 12.18 -5.47 10.99
CA MET A 118 12.58 -5.80 12.38
C MET A 118 13.47 -7.05 12.48
N ASP A 119 13.38 -7.95 11.49
CA ASP A 119 14.23 -9.16 11.39
C ASP A 119 15.57 -8.89 10.69
N GLY A 120 15.90 -7.63 10.39
CA GLY A 120 17.12 -7.20 9.69
C GLY A 120 17.12 -7.47 8.19
N LYS A 121 16.10 -8.14 7.66
CA LYS A 121 15.97 -8.44 6.23
C LYS A 121 15.28 -7.30 5.48
N ASP A 122 15.38 -7.33 4.17
CA ASP A 122 14.70 -6.39 3.29
C ASP A 122 13.17 -6.44 3.44
N GLN A 123 12.53 -5.28 3.34
CA GLN A 123 11.07 -5.14 3.39
C GLN A 123 10.57 -4.29 2.21
N PRO A 124 10.77 -4.78 0.98
CA PRO A 124 10.36 -4.02 -0.19
C PRO A 124 8.85 -3.82 -0.22
N HIS A 125 8.44 -2.62 -0.56
CA HIS A 125 7.03 -2.26 -0.70
C HIS A 125 6.88 -1.09 -1.67
N VAL A 126 5.73 -1.01 -2.32
CA VAL A 126 5.37 0.09 -3.20
C VAL A 126 4.27 0.94 -2.56
N HIS A 127 4.42 2.25 -2.70
CA HIS A 127 3.38 3.26 -2.54
C HIS A 127 2.89 3.67 -3.92
N LEU A 128 1.68 3.29 -4.29
CA LEU A 128 1.05 3.73 -5.54
C LEU A 128 -0.08 4.70 -5.19
N MET A 129 0.17 5.97 -5.42
CA MET A 129 -0.72 7.08 -5.17
C MET A 129 -1.40 7.52 -6.47
N PHE A 130 -2.72 7.63 -6.51
CA PHE A 130 -3.46 8.04 -7.71
C PHE A 130 -4.69 8.87 -7.35
N ASN A 131 -5.15 9.68 -8.32
CA ASN A 131 -6.39 10.44 -8.17
C ASN A 131 -7.49 9.80 -9.01
N GLU A 132 -8.67 9.59 -8.41
CA GLU A 132 -9.81 8.89 -9.05
C GLU A 132 -10.54 9.74 -10.11
N ARG A 133 -9.97 10.86 -10.57
CA ARG A 133 -10.54 11.64 -11.68
C ARG A 133 -10.08 11.08 -13.01
N LEU A 134 -11.05 10.73 -13.84
CA LEU A 134 -10.81 10.09 -15.15
C LEU A 134 -10.19 11.07 -16.15
N GLN A 135 -9.26 10.57 -16.92
CA GLN A 135 -8.77 11.23 -18.13
C GLN A 135 -9.84 11.12 -19.21
N ASP A 136 -10.42 12.23 -19.61
CA ASP A 136 -11.50 12.30 -20.62
C ASP A 136 -11.08 13.06 -21.89
N GLY A 137 -9.80 13.41 -22.01
CA GLY A 137 -9.25 14.13 -23.13
C GLY A 137 -9.58 15.64 -23.19
N ILE A 138 -10.35 16.16 -22.23
CA ILE A 138 -10.69 17.58 -22.16
C ILE A 138 -9.60 18.31 -21.37
N GLU A 139 -8.97 19.28 -22.01
CA GLU A 139 -8.01 20.14 -21.31
C GLU A 139 -8.73 21.10 -20.37
N ARG A 140 -8.26 21.14 -19.12
CA ARG A 140 -8.78 21.99 -18.05
C ARG A 140 -7.61 22.63 -17.31
N ASP A 141 -7.78 23.87 -16.89
CA ASP A 141 -6.85 24.45 -15.89
C ASP A 141 -6.97 23.73 -14.54
N PRO A 142 -6.00 23.91 -13.63
CA PRO A 142 -5.99 23.20 -12.34
C PRO A 142 -7.26 23.39 -11.52
N GLU A 143 -7.80 24.60 -11.43
CA GLU A 143 -9.02 24.88 -10.69
C GLU A 143 -10.22 24.16 -11.29
N GLN A 144 -10.39 24.26 -12.61
CA GLN A 144 -11.50 23.64 -13.31
C GLN A 144 -11.44 22.10 -13.20
N TYR A 145 -10.24 21.51 -13.28
CA TYR A 145 -10.04 20.05 -13.23
C TYR A 145 -10.70 19.44 -11.97
N PHE A 146 -10.60 20.11 -10.82
CA PHE A 146 -11.15 19.63 -9.54
C PHE A 146 -12.58 20.09 -9.25
N LYS A 147 -13.22 20.88 -10.12
CA LYS A 147 -14.65 21.25 -9.99
C LYS A 147 -15.56 20.01 -10.05
N ARG A 148 -16.83 20.24 -9.71
CA ARG A 148 -17.86 19.20 -9.86
C ARG A 148 -18.01 18.84 -11.34
N TYR A 149 -18.08 17.55 -11.63
CA TYR A 149 -18.39 17.08 -12.99
C TYR A 149 -19.76 17.58 -13.47
N ASN A 150 -19.85 18.02 -14.69
CA ASN A 150 -21.08 18.42 -15.36
C ASN A 150 -21.42 17.40 -16.47
N GLY A 151 -22.39 16.52 -16.20
CA GLY A 151 -22.75 15.48 -17.16
C GLY A 151 -23.45 15.97 -18.43
N LYS A 152 -24.01 17.21 -18.43
CA LYS A 152 -24.64 17.79 -19.63
C LYS A 152 -23.62 18.52 -20.50
N ASN A 153 -22.65 19.18 -19.90
CA ASN A 153 -21.60 19.93 -20.59
C ASN A 153 -20.26 19.62 -19.90
N PRO A 154 -19.60 18.48 -20.22
CA PRO A 154 -18.36 18.05 -19.55
C PRO A 154 -17.23 19.07 -19.63
N GLU A 155 -17.12 19.82 -20.71
CA GLU A 155 -16.14 20.88 -20.94
C GLU A 155 -16.29 22.08 -19.98
N ARG A 156 -17.47 22.28 -19.36
CA ARG A 156 -17.75 23.33 -18.37
C ARG A 156 -17.63 22.83 -16.92
N GLY A 157 -17.41 21.53 -16.73
CA GLY A 157 -17.24 20.88 -15.44
C GLY A 157 -15.81 20.44 -15.18
N GLY A 158 -15.59 19.89 -13.99
CA GLY A 158 -14.34 19.21 -13.67
C GLY A 158 -14.28 17.81 -14.25
N ALA A 159 -13.10 17.18 -14.21
CA ALA A 159 -12.93 15.78 -14.58
C ALA A 159 -13.81 14.87 -13.73
N LYS A 160 -14.45 13.88 -14.36
CA LYS A 160 -15.38 12.97 -13.67
C LYS A 160 -14.62 12.12 -12.66
N LYS A 161 -15.08 12.14 -11.42
CA LYS A 161 -14.53 11.25 -10.39
C LYS A 161 -15.19 9.88 -10.52
N ASP A 162 -14.37 8.86 -10.70
CA ASP A 162 -14.80 7.46 -10.68
C ASP A 162 -15.25 7.05 -9.27
N ASN A 163 -15.65 5.87 -9.00
CA ASN A 163 -15.94 5.35 -7.66
C ASN A 163 -16.94 6.22 -6.81
N THR A 164 -17.65 7.17 -7.44
CA THR A 164 -18.73 7.92 -6.81
C THR A 164 -20.02 7.10 -6.82
N GLY A 165 -20.71 7.07 -5.68
CA GLY A 165 -21.99 6.36 -5.56
C GLY A 165 -21.92 4.88 -5.19
N LYS A 166 -20.73 4.26 -5.12
CA LYS A 166 -20.59 2.88 -4.64
C LYS A 166 -20.97 2.74 -3.17
N SER A 167 -21.78 1.73 -2.87
CA SER A 167 -22.12 1.32 -1.51
C SER A 167 -20.90 0.79 -0.73
N TYR A 168 -21.03 0.64 0.58
CA TYR A 168 -20.01 0.00 1.41
C TYR A 168 -19.70 -1.44 0.95
N GLN A 169 -20.73 -2.20 0.59
CA GLN A 169 -20.56 -3.59 0.18
C GLN A 169 -19.82 -3.72 -1.15
N GLU A 170 -20.15 -2.88 -2.14
CA GLU A 170 -19.44 -2.84 -3.41
C GLU A 170 -17.96 -2.51 -3.21
N ARG A 171 -17.65 -1.51 -2.38
CA ARG A 171 -16.25 -1.16 -2.06
C ARG A 171 -15.49 -2.28 -1.37
N LYS A 172 -16.16 -3.05 -0.51
CA LYS A 172 -15.57 -4.22 0.15
C LYS A 172 -15.26 -5.33 -0.84
N THR A 173 -16.16 -5.57 -1.79
CA THR A 173 -15.96 -6.53 -2.88
C THR A 173 -14.81 -6.08 -3.79
N ASP A 174 -14.80 -4.83 -4.23
CA ASP A 174 -13.73 -4.26 -5.05
C ASP A 174 -12.33 -4.48 -4.42
N ILE A 175 -12.21 -4.28 -3.10
CA ILE A 175 -10.93 -4.49 -2.40
C ILE A 175 -10.56 -5.99 -2.35
N LYS A 176 -11.54 -6.87 -2.19
CA LYS A 176 -11.30 -8.32 -2.20
C LYS A 176 -10.81 -8.76 -3.58
N ASP A 177 -11.47 -8.29 -4.63
CA ASP A 177 -11.12 -8.59 -6.02
C ASP A 177 -9.76 -8.00 -6.41
N LEU A 178 -9.46 -6.77 -5.98
CA LEU A 178 -8.14 -6.14 -6.15
C LEU A 178 -7.03 -6.99 -5.52
N ARG A 179 -7.25 -7.50 -4.31
CA ARG A 179 -6.27 -8.36 -3.64
C ARG A 179 -6.06 -9.68 -4.37
N GLN A 180 -7.13 -10.24 -4.94
CA GLN A 180 -7.01 -11.47 -5.73
C GLN A 180 -6.19 -11.21 -7.01
N ARG A 181 -6.52 -10.15 -7.77
CA ARG A 181 -5.75 -9.78 -8.97
C ARG A 181 -4.29 -9.52 -8.66
N TRP A 182 -3.99 -8.83 -7.55
CA TRP A 182 -2.62 -8.67 -7.09
C TRP A 182 -1.93 -10.00 -6.80
N ALA A 183 -2.59 -10.92 -6.11
CA ALA A 183 -2.04 -12.24 -5.82
C ALA A 183 -1.74 -13.03 -7.10
N ASP A 184 -2.66 -13.02 -8.06
CA ASP A 184 -2.52 -13.72 -9.32
C ASP A 184 -1.36 -13.16 -10.15
N LEU A 185 -1.27 -11.83 -10.27
CA LEU A 185 -0.17 -11.16 -10.97
C LEU A 185 1.18 -11.40 -10.29
N CYS A 186 1.24 -11.24 -8.98
CA CYS A 186 2.47 -11.47 -8.22
C CYS A 186 2.95 -12.92 -8.35
N ASN A 187 2.03 -13.89 -8.29
CA ASN A 187 2.38 -15.30 -8.44
C ASN A 187 2.84 -15.65 -9.86
N SER A 188 2.27 -15.01 -10.89
CA SER A 188 2.74 -15.19 -12.28
C SER A 188 4.17 -14.66 -12.48
N HIS A 189 4.53 -13.52 -11.86
CA HIS A 189 5.90 -13.00 -11.88
C HIS A 189 6.86 -13.87 -11.09
N LEU A 190 6.46 -14.39 -9.91
CA LEU A 190 7.27 -15.33 -9.15
C LEU A 190 7.58 -16.60 -9.97
N GLU A 191 6.59 -17.12 -10.69
CA GLU A 191 6.76 -18.26 -11.58
C GLU A 191 7.66 -17.94 -12.79
N LYS A 192 7.42 -16.81 -13.46
CA LYS A 192 8.23 -16.30 -14.58
C LYS A 192 9.72 -16.24 -14.22
N HIS A 193 10.03 -15.81 -13.01
CA HIS A 193 11.41 -15.69 -12.50
C HIS A 193 11.90 -16.95 -11.76
N GLN A 194 11.19 -18.07 -11.85
CA GLN A 194 11.56 -19.37 -11.24
C GLN A 194 11.77 -19.29 -9.73
N LEU A 195 10.95 -18.46 -9.04
CA LEU A 195 10.96 -18.32 -7.59
C LEU A 195 9.87 -19.21 -6.98
N ASP A 196 10.23 -20.00 -5.96
CA ASP A 196 9.32 -20.99 -5.32
C ASP A 196 8.25 -20.37 -4.42
N SER A 197 8.48 -19.13 -3.99
CA SER A 197 7.51 -18.41 -3.11
C SER A 197 6.20 -18.16 -3.83
N ARG A 198 5.10 -18.21 -3.08
CA ARG A 198 3.76 -17.80 -3.56
C ARG A 198 3.08 -16.97 -2.48
N ILE A 199 2.17 -16.08 -2.90
CA ILE A 199 1.32 -15.30 -1.99
C ILE A 199 -0.12 -15.76 -2.11
N ASP A 200 -0.85 -15.69 -0.99
CA ASP A 200 -2.29 -15.89 -0.92
C ASP A 200 -2.90 -14.76 -0.08
N MET A 201 -3.77 -13.97 -0.70
CA MET A 201 -4.40 -12.80 -0.08
C MET A 201 -5.73 -13.11 0.62
N ARG A 202 -6.17 -14.37 0.62
CA ARG A 202 -7.34 -14.82 1.36
C ARG A 202 -7.06 -14.77 2.87
N SER A 203 -8.11 -14.68 3.67
CA SER A 203 -7.97 -14.79 5.13
C SER A 203 -7.46 -16.18 5.54
N TYR A 204 -6.81 -16.31 6.69
CA TYR A 204 -6.37 -17.62 7.20
C TYR A 204 -7.50 -18.64 7.27
N LYS A 205 -8.70 -18.19 7.65
CA LYS A 205 -9.91 -19.04 7.68
C LYS A 205 -10.28 -19.58 6.28
N GLU A 206 -10.23 -18.73 5.26
CA GLU A 206 -10.49 -19.13 3.87
C GLU A 206 -9.39 -20.05 3.29
N GLN A 207 -8.18 -19.95 3.81
CA GLN A 207 -7.05 -20.83 3.49
C GLN A 207 -7.10 -22.16 4.27
N GLY A 208 -8.01 -22.34 5.22
CA GLY A 208 -8.05 -23.50 6.09
C GLY A 208 -6.94 -23.53 7.16
N ILE A 209 -6.31 -22.39 7.43
CA ILE A 209 -5.24 -22.25 8.42
C ILE A 209 -5.84 -21.83 9.75
N ASP A 210 -5.69 -22.67 10.77
CA ASP A 210 -6.12 -22.39 12.14
C ASP A 210 -5.11 -21.45 12.85
N LYS A 211 -5.16 -20.18 12.45
CA LYS A 211 -4.35 -19.10 13.02
C LYS A 211 -5.14 -17.81 13.09
N GLU A 212 -5.12 -17.17 14.24
CA GLU A 212 -5.63 -15.80 14.35
C GLU A 212 -4.70 -14.80 13.64
N PRO A 213 -5.27 -13.77 12.98
CA PRO A 213 -4.47 -12.69 12.41
C PRO A 213 -3.69 -11.93 13.47
N GLU A 214 -2.44 -11.60 13.19
CA GLU A 214 -1.65 -10.75 14.08
C GLU A 214 -2.31 -9.37 14.24
N LYS A 215 -2.43 -8.91 15.50
CA LYS A 215 -2.91 -7.55 15.78
C LYS A 215 -1.91 -6.53 15.27
N LYS A 216 -2.42 -5.48 14.61
CA LYS A 216 -1.58 -4.35 14.20
C LYS A 216 -1.08 -3.62 15.44
N LEU A 217 0.23 -3.57 15.62
CA LEU A 217 0.84 -2.80 16.69
C LEU A 217 0.71 -1.29 16.41
N LEU A 218 0.49 -0.52 17.46
CA LEU A 218 0.63 0.93 17.41
C LEU A 218 2.12 1.31 17.23
N PRO A 219 2.43 2.50 16.68
CA PRO A 219 3.83 2.92 16.49
C PRO A 219 4.66 2.93 17.80
N SER A 220 4.05 3.23 18.94
CA SER A 220 4.69 3.15 20.27
C SER A 220 5.01 1.71 20.65
N GLN A 221 4.08 0.79 20.46
CA GLN A 221 4.26 -0.64 20.74
C GLN A 221 5.30 -1.29 19.80
N ALA A 222 5.34 -0.86 18.54
CA ALA A 222 6.34 -1.36 17.59
C ALA A 222 7.77 -0.92 17.92
N LYS A 223 7.95 0.12 18.74
CA LYS A 223 9.25 0.57 19.24
C LYS A 223 9.67 -0.12 20.53
N ASP A 224 8.75 -0.76 21.24
CA ASP A 224 9.00 -1.45 22.50
C ASP A 224 9.79 -2.74 22.25
N PRO A 225 10.99 -2.91 22.85
CA PRO A 225 11.83 -4.07 22.65
C PRO A 225 11.18 -5.38 23.12
N GLU A 226 10.46 -5.36 24.25
CA GLU A 226 9.83 -6.56 24.82
C GLU A 226 8.68 -7.07 23.93
N ILE A 227 7.85 -6.15 23.44
CA ILE A 227 6.76 -6.48 22.52
C ILE A 227 7.32 -7.03 21.19
N ARG A 228 8.41 -6.45 20.71
CA ARG A 228 9.10 -6.92 19.50
C ARG A 228 9.65 -8.34 19.66
N GLU A 229 10.31 -8.60 20.77
CA GLU A 229 10.87 -9.91 21.05
C GLU A 229 9.78 -10.98 21.21
N ALA A 230 8.72 -10.70 21.97
CA ALA A 230 7.58 -11.60 22.14
C ALA A 230 6.91 -11.93 20.77
N LEU A 231 6.75 -10.92 19.91
CA LEU A 231 6.19 -11.12 18.57
C LEU A 231 7.11 -11.99 17.69
N GLN A 232 8.41 -11.78 17.79
CA GLN A 232 9.40 -12.56 17.02
C GLN A 232 9.45 -14.02 17.48
N GLN A 233 9.39 -14.26 18.78
CA GLN A 233 9.31 -15.60 19.36
C GLN A 233 8.03 -16.33 18.91
N SER A 234 6.87 -15.66 18.95
CA SER A 234 5.60 -16.20 18.47
C SER A 234 5.65 -16.60 17.00
N ARG A 235 6.27 -15.77 16.13
CA ARG A 235 6.44 -16.05 14.72
C ARG A 235 7.36 -17.23 14.46
N THR A 236 8.42 -17.38 15.26
CA THR A 236 9.38 -18.48 15.14
C THR A 236 8.75 -19.80 15.60
N ALA A 237 8.02 -19.79 16.72
CA ALA A 237 7.31 -20.96 17.22
C ALA A 237 6.29 -21.49 16.20
N TYR A 238 5.53 -20.59 15.56
CA TYR A 238 4.58 -20.97 14.52
C TYR A 238 5.26 -21.61 13.28
N LYS A 239 6.40 -21.08 12.84
CA LYS A 239 7.17 -21.68 11.74
C LYS A 239 7.65 -23.09 12.07
N GLY A 240 8.08 -23.33 13.31
CA GLY A 240 8.48 -24.66 13.77
C GLY A 240 7.36 -25.69 13.74
N VAL A 241 6.12 -25.29 14.01
CA VAL A 241 4.95 -26.16 13.95
C VAL A 241 4.56 -26.53 12.51
N VAL A 242 4.66 -25.57 11.58
CA VAL A 242 4.29 -25.79 10.17
C VAL A 242 5.33 -26.62 9.41
N SER A 243 6.62 -26.56 9.79
CA SER A 243 7.70 -27.34 9.16
C SER A 243 7.82 -28.78 9.66
N GLY A 244 7.16 -29.14 10.75
CA GLY A 244 7.14 -30.51 11.30
C GLY A 244 5.95 -31.33 10.80
N ASN A 245 6.18 -32.22 9.83
CA ASN A 245 5.31 -33.32 9.39
C ASN A 245 3.81 -33.25 9.75
N GLY A 246 3.07 -32.32 9.16
CA GLY A 246 1.63 -32.46 8.87
C GLY A 246 0.63 -32.82 10.01
N LYS A 247 1.05 -32.94 11.26
CA LYS A 247 0.15 -33.16 12.40
C LYS A 247 0.04 -31.86 13.19
N TYR A 248 -1.07 -31.16 13.02
CA TYR A 248 -1.45 -30.01 13.83
C TYR A 248 -1.68 -30.48 15.27
N SER A 249 -0.67 -30.40 16.11
CA SER A 249 -0.90 -30.40 17.56
C SER A 249 -1.39 -29.00 17.93
N THR A 250 -2.52 -28.92 18.62
CA THR A 250 -3.11 -27.69 19.15
C THR A 250 -2.18 -27.10 20.23
N LEU A 251 -1.09 -26.46 19.83
CA LEU A 251 -0.31 -25.64 20.71
C LEU A 251 -1.12 -24.36 20.93
N ARG A 252 -1.78 -24.27 22.10
CA ARG A 252 -2.27 -22.98 22.61
C ARG A 252 -1.07 -22.09 22.80
N ILE A 253 -0.75 -21.30 21.77
CA ILE A 253 0.23 -20.24 21.89
C ILE A 253 -0.41 -19.21 22.81
N PHE A 254 0.16 -19.01 23.99
CA PHE A 254 -0.20 -17.96 24.92
C PHE A 254 -0.03 -16.63 24.19
N THR A 255 -1.10 -16.09 23.65
CA THR A 255 -1.20 -14.65 23.40
C THR A 255 -1.61 -14.04 24.74
N PRO A 256 -0.91 -13.01 25.25
CA PRO A 256 -1.40 -12.30 26.44
C PRO A 256 -2.84 -11.86 26.17
N THR A 257 -3.80 -12.45 26.85
CA THR A 257 -5.23 -12.26 26.59
C THR A 257 -5.75 -10.93 27.10
N SER A 258 -4.96 -10.21 27.90
CA SER A 258 -5.25 -8.82 28.24
C SER A 258 -3.97 -8.02 28.51
N PHE A 259 -3.98 -6.77 28.11
CA PHE A 259 -2.93 -5.79 28.41
C PHE A 259 -2.77 -5.52 29.92
N ASN A 260 -3.75 -5.90 30.73
CA ASN A 260 -3.73 -5.76 32.19
C ASN A 260 -2.83 -6.80 32.86
N ASP A 261 -2.60 -7.97 32.26
CA ASP A 261 -1.80 -9.04 32.86
C ASP A 261 -0.32 -8.70 32.87
N ILE A 262 0.14 -7.85 31.92
CA ILE A 262 1.54 -7.39 31.87
C ILE A 262 1.80 -6.29 32.90
N GLN A 263 0.80 -5.48 33.29
CA GLN A 263 0.98 -4.38 34.23
C GLN A 263 0.96 -4.85 35.71
N HIS A 264 0.48 -6.05 36.01
CA HIS A 264 0.32 -6.50 37.40
C HIS A 264 1.22 -7.66 37.82
N GLY A 265 2.22 -8.06 37.02
CA GLY A 265 3.29 -8.95 37.45
C GLY A 265 2.82 -10.31 38.01
N ILE A 266 1.69 -10.83 37.52
CA ILE A 266 1.17 -12.12 37.96
C ILE A 266 1.60 -13.19 36.98
N PHE A 267 2.80 -13.72 37.18
CA PHE A 267 3.18 -15.03 36.69
C PHE A 267 2.91 -16.03 37.82
N ALA A 268 1.99 -16.92 37.62
CA ALA A 268 1.85 -18.14 38.37
C ALA A 268 1.89 -19.33 37.41
#